data_7151fb9e2d07e825af93a11d8a7c246c
#
_entry.id   7151fb9e2d07e825af93a11d8a7c246c
#
_cell.length_a   1.000
_cell.length_b   1.000
_cell.length_c   1.000
_cell.angle_alpha   90.00
_cell.angle_beta   90.00
_cell.angle_gamma   90.00
#
_symmetry.space_group_name_H-M   'P 1'
#
loop_
_entity.id
_entity.type
_entity.pdbx_description
1 polymer ?
#
loop_
_entity_poly.entity_id
_entity_poly.type
_entity_poly.pdbx_seq_one_letter_code
_entity_poly.pdbx_strand_id
1 'polypeptide(L)'
;MLSALLPLRALCVTLALSACSTPEPARSASASPAGGRESAATAVSDSASLLARADKGRIQGDSGAKLWLVIVSDFQCPYCRQWHDEVFATLVRDYVATGKVRVAYVNLPLSMHANALPAAEAAMCSAAQGRFWQMHDALFRTQDVWERMPDPKQLFDSLAGSVGVDAVPYRSCVESHATRPMIEADARRVDDAGVRATPTFFIGDARLEGAVPLPEFRAALDRALAAAR
;
A
#
# COMPACT_ATOMS: atom_id res chain seq x y z
N MET A 1 -77.63 6.84 9.96
CA MET A 1 -78.68 6.98 8.92
C MET A 1 -78.29 6.09 7.77
N LEU A 2 -79.13 5.11 7.60
CA LEU A 2 -79.57 4.29 6.47
C LEU A 2 -78.45 3.57 5.68
N SER A 3 -78.29 2.25 5.84
CA SER A 3 -79.19 1.12 5.48
C SER A 3 -79.51 0.99 3.99
N ALA A 4 -79.08 -0.14 3.41
CA ALA A 4 -79.89 -1.12 2.70
C ALA A 4 -79.01 -1.92 1.74
N LEU A 5 -78.80 -3.23 1.96
CA LEU A 5 -79.57 -4.41 1.62
C LEU A 5 -79.40 -4.93 0.18
N LEU A 6 -78.97 -6.20 0.23
CA LEU A 6 -78.91 -7.28 -0.80
C LEU A 6 -80.07 -7.35 -1.77
N PRO A 7 -80.02 -8.17 -2.88
CA PRO A 7 -80.08 -9.64 -2.73
C PRO A 7 -79.34 -10.51 -3.76
N LEU A 8 -78.85 -11.59 -3.30
CA LEU A 8 -79.04 -13.01 -3.62
C LEU A 8 -79.76 -13.36 -4.94
N ARG A 9 -79.12 -14.06 -5.85
CA ARG A 9 -79.73 -15.11 -6.68
C ARG A 9 -78.73 -16.19 -7.09
N ALA A 10 -79.20 -17.35 -6.90
CA ALA A 10 -78.63 -18.68 -7.00
C ALA A 10 -78.60 -19.26 -8.43
N LEU A 11 -77.83 -20.33 -8.54
CA LEU A 11 -78.05 -21.57 -9.29
C LEU A 11 -77.64 -21.61 -10.76
N CYS A 12 -76.61 -22.42 -11.08
CA CYS A 12 -76.84 -23.71 -11.74
C CYS A 12 -75.49 -24.46 -11.90
N VAL A 13 -75.55 -25.72 -11.51
CA VAL A 13 -74.60 -26.81 -11.62
C VAL A 13 -74.56 -27.33 -13.05
N THR A 14 -73.41 -27.50 -13.65
CA THR A 14 -73.15 -28.53 -14.67
C THR A 14 -71.82 -29.10 -14.48
N LEU A 15 -71.76 -30.42 -14.10
CA LEU A 15 -70.64 -31.28 -14.15
C LEU A 15 -70.19 -31.54 -15.58
N ALA A 16 -68.91 -31.36 -15.87
CA ALA A 16 -68.27 -32.02 -16.99
C ALA A 16 -66.91 -32.55 -16.49
N LEU A 17 -66.82 -33.89 -16.38
CA LEU A 17 -65.57 -34.61 -16.23
C LEU A 17 -64.78 -34.51 -17.54
N SER A 18 -63.55 -34.04 -17.48
CA SER A 18 -62.55 -34.27 -18.51
C SER A 18 -61.18 -34.52 -17.88
N ALA A 19 -60.57 -35.54 -18.41
CA ALA A 19 -59.45 -36.31 -17.93
C ALA A 19 -58.19 -35.48 -17.61
N CYS A 20 -57.48 -35.97 -16.60
CA CYS A 20 -56.13 -35.61 -16.21
C CYS A 20 -55.10 -35.77 -17.34
N SER A 21 -54.33 -34.74 -17.57
CA SER A 21 -52.96 -34.85 -18.05
C SER A 21 -52.13 -33.87 -17.23
N THR A 22 -51.39 -34.41 -16.26
CA THR A 22 -50.42 -33.67 -15.48
C THR A 22 -49.20 -33.38 -16.34
N PRO A 23 -48.78 -32.15 -16.53
CA PRO A 23 -47.44 -31.85 -17.04
C PRO A 23 -46.44 -32.04 -15.89
N GLU A 24 -45.47 -32.89 -16.14
CA GLU A 24 -44.28 -33.07 -15.34
C GLU A 24 -43.55 -31.75 -15.11
N PRO A 25 -43.11 -31.40 -13.87
CA PRO A 25 -42.37 -30.17 -13.67
C PRO A 25 -40.98 -30.30 -14.29
N ALA A 26 -40.72 -29.48 -15.32
CA ALA A 26 -39.37 -29.30 -15.84
C ALA A 26 -38.42 -29.02 -14.68
N ARG A 27 -37.45 -29.88 -14.46
CA ARG A 27 -36.33 -29.65 -13.57
C ARG A 27 -35.62 -28.40 -14.08
N SER A 28 -35.82 -27.31 -13.41
CA SER A 28 -34.98 -26.13 -13.52
C SER A 28 -33.56 -26.55 -13.16
N ALA A 29 -32.70 -26.68 -14.16
CA ALA A 29 -31.29 -26.83 -13.96
C ALA A 29 -30.79 -25.56 -13.28
N SER A 30 -30.57 -25.67 -11.98
CA SER A 30 -29.87 -24.65 -11.20
C SER A 30 -28.46 -24.50 -11.77
N ALA A 31 -28.25 -23.54 -12.65
CA ALA A 31 -26.94 -23.11 -13.08
C ALA A 31 -26.24 -22.51 -11.85
N SER A 32 -25.37 -23.29 -11.21
CA SER A 32 -24.43 -22.76 -10.23
C SER A 32 -23.59 -21.66 -10.87
N PRO A 33 -23.40 -20.52 -10.22
CA PRO A 33 -22.50 -19.49 -10.71
C PRO A 33 -21.07 -19.94 -10.51
N ALA A 34 -20.48 -20.65 -11.48
CA ALA A 34 -19.06 -21.03 -11.48
C ALA A 34 -18.13 -19.84 -11.71
N GLY A 35 -18.67 -18.66 -12.10
CA GLY A 35 -17.86 -17.48 -12.40
C GLY A 35 -17.29 -16.71 -11.20
N GLY A 36 -17.84 -16.90 -9.99
CA GLY A 36 -17.43 -16.11 -8.83
C GLY A 36 -16.11 -16.55 -8.16
N ARG A 37 -15.75 -17.81 -8.26
CA ARG A 37 -14.52 -18.35 -7.63
C ARG A 37 -13.27 -18.06 -8.44
N GLU A 38 -13.35 -18.08 -9.74
CA GLU A 38 -12.21 -17.82 -10.63
C GLU A 38 -11.80 -16.34 -10.62
N SER A 39 -12.79 -15.44 -10.61
CA SER A 39 -12.56 -13.99 -10.50
C SER A 39 -11.94 -13.60 -9.15
N ALA A 40 -12.35 -14.21 -8.04
CA ALA A 40 -11.79 -13.96 -6.71
C ALA A 40 -10.36 -14.48 -6.60
N ALA A 41 -10.06 -15.67 -7.14
CA ALA A 41 -8.70 -16.24 -7.13
C ALA A 41 -7.73 -15.39 -7.96
N THR A 42 -8.14 -14.89 -9.11
CA THR A 42 -7.33 -14.00 -9.95
C THR A 42 -7.06 -12.67 -9.25
N ALA A 43 -8.06 -12.05 -8.66
CA ALA A 43 -7.90 -10.79 -7.94
C ALA A 43 -6.96 -10.92 -6.72
N VAL A 44 -7.02 -12.03 -5.98
CA VAL A 44 -6.10 -12.30 -4.86
C VAL A 44 -4.67 -12.52 -5.36
N SER A 45 -4.48 -13.23 -6.47
CA SER A 45 -3.17 -13.42 -7.11
C SER A 45 -2.55 -12.09 -7.56
N ASP A 46 -3.35 -11.22 -8.16
CA ASP A 46 -2.90 -9.92 -8.64
C ASP A 46 -2.52 -8.98 -7.49
N SER A 47 -3.29 -8.99 -6.41
CA SER A 47 -3.01 -8.23 -5.20
C SER A 47 -1.71 -8.70 -4.52
N ALA A 48 -1.52 -10.01 -4.35
CA ALA A 48 -0.30 -10.58 -3.78
C ALA A 48 0.94 -10.25 -4.63
N SER A 49 0.80 -10.33 -5.95
CA SER A 49 1.83 -9.96 -6.91
C SER A 49 2.20 -8.46 -6.83
N LEU A 50 1.22 -7.58 -6.67
CA LEU A 50 1.45 -6.14 -6.49
C LEU A 50 2.24 -5.88 -5.20
N LEU A 51 1.81 -6.46 -4.08
CA LEU A 51 2.48 -6.29 -2.78
C LEU A 51 3.92 -6.82 -2.80
N ALA A 52 4.17 -7.96 -3.43
CA ALA A 52 5.51 -8.50 -3.57
C ALA A 52 6.43 -7.58 -4.41
N ARG A 53 5.91 -6.97 -5.48
CA ARG A 53 6.66 -5.98 -6.26
C ARG A 53 6.93 -4.71 -5.45
N ALA A 54 5.94 -4.21 -4.71
CA ALA A 54 6.08 -3.03 -3.87
C ALA A 54 7.13 -3.25 -2.77
N ASP A 55 7.11 -4.42 -2.11
CA ASP A 55 8.09 -4.77 -1.08
C ASP A 55 9.51 -4.84 -1.64
N LYS A 56 9.67 -5.47 -2.81
CA LYS A 56 10.97 -5.50 -3.51
C LYS A 56 11.42 -4.10 -3.95
N GLY A 57 10.48 -3.26 -4.40
CA GLY A 57 10.77 -1.94 -4.97
C GLY A 57 11.36 -0.94 -3.96
N ARG A 58 11.05 -1.09 -2.67
CA ARG A 58 11.60 -0.25 -1.58
C ARG A 58 12.96 -0.69 -1.07
N ILE A 59 13.56 -1.69 -1.72
CA ILE A 59 14.90 -2.17 -1.43
C ILE A 59 15.83 -1.77 -2.56
N GLN A 60 17.01 -1.22 -2.24
CA GLN A 60 18.06 -0.93 -3.23
C GLN A 60 19.43 -1.39 -2.75
N GLY A 61 20.35 -1.57 -3.69
CA GLY A 61 21.70 -2.04 -3.46
C GLY A 61 21.92 -3.48 -3.93
N ASP A 62 23.18 -3.89 -3.91
CA ASP A 62 23.59 -5.21 -4.36
C ASP A 62 22.98 -6.31 -3.47
N SER A 63 22.46 -7.37 -4.10
CA SER A 63 21.88 -8.51 -3.37
C SER A 63 22.91 -9.30 -2.56
N GLY A 64 24.19 -9.21 -2.91
CA GLY A 64 25.33 -9.80 -2.19
C GLY A 64 25.90 -8.92 -1.09
N ALA A 65 25.41 -7.68 -0.91
CA ALA A 65 25.89 -6.81 0.17
C ALA A 65 25.63 -7.45 1.54
N LYS A 66 26.67 -7.54 2.36
CA LYS A 66 26.62 -8.20 3.68
C LYS A 66 25.96 -7.32 4.75
N LEU A 67 25.96 -6.00 4.56
CA LEU A 67 25.40 -5.07 5.52
C LEU A 67 24.06 -4.53 5.03
N TRP A 68 23.05 -4.61 5.91
CA TRP A 68 21.76 -3.97 5.71
C TRP A 68 21.71 -2.66 6.50
N LEU A 69 21.13 -1.64 5.86
CA LEU A 69 20.62 -0.44 6.48
C LEU A 69 19.11 -0.45 6.36
N VAL A 70 18.41 -0.46 7.47
CA VAL A 70 16.95 -0.28 7.51
C VAL A 70 16.67 1.16 7.91
N ILE A 71 15.91 1.88 7.09
CA ILE A 71 15.49 3.27 7.32
C ILE A 71 14.02 3.24 7.70
N VAL A 72 13.72 3.51 8.97
CA VAL A 72 12.34 3.73 9.45
C VAL A 72 12.03 5.20 9.32
N SER A 73 11.05 5.54 8.51
CA SER A 73 10.86 6.94 8.12
C SER A 73 9.39 7.28 7.84
N ASP A 74 9.12 8.58 7.88
CA ASP A 74 7.84 9.22 7.57
C ASP A 74 8.09 10.33 6.55
N PHE A 75 7.39 10.28 5.43
CA PHE A 75 7.58 11.26 4.35
C PHE A 75 7.21 12.70 4.74
N GLN A 76 6.35 12.91 5.75
CA GLN A 76 5.97 14.23 6.23
C GLN A 76 6.83 14.71 7.41
N CYS A 77 7.68 13.84 7.98
CA CYS A 77 8.54 14.23 9.09
C CYS A 77 9.66 15.19 8.63
N PRO A 78 9.80 16.37 9.25
CA PRO A 78 10.83 17.34 8.85
C PRO A 78 12.25 16.82 9.13
N TYR A 79 12.47 16.03 10.16
CA TYR A 79 13.77 15.43 10.46
C TYR A 79 14.14 14.31 9.47
N CYS A 80 13.13 13.61 8.90
CA CYS A 80 13.36 12.65 7.82
C CYS A 80 13.81 13.37 6.54
N ARG A 81 13.17 14.49 6.20
CA ARG A 81 13.60 15.35 5.10
C ARG A 81 15.00 15.88 5.31
N GLN A 82 15.29 16.44 6.50
CA GLN A 82 16.62 16.96 6.80
C GLN A 82 17.69 15.88 6.58
N TRP A 83 17.50 14.69 7.11
CA TRP A 83 18.44 13.60 6.90
C TRP A 83 18.56 13.19 5.42
N HIS A 84 17.44 13.13 4.71
CA HIS A 84 17.44 12.87 3.26
C HIS A 84 18.31 13.89 2.52
N ASP A 85 18.11 15.16 2.75
CA ASP A 85 18.79 16.25 2.03
C ASP A 85 20.30 16.29 2.36
N GLU A 86 20.69 16.01 3.61
CA GLU A 86 22.08 16.14 4.08
C GLU A 86 22.90 14.84 3.91
N VAL A 87 22.25 13.65 3.92
CA VAL A 87 22.98 12.36 4.07
C VAL A 87 22.70 11.41 2.92
N PHE A 88 21.45 11.28 2.48
CA PHE A 88 21.00 10.18 1.64
C PHE A 88 21.75 10.05 0.30
N ALA A 89 21.95 11.16 -0.42
CA ALA A 89 22.65 11.12 -1.71
C ALA A 89 24.10 10.63 -1.56
N THR A 90 24.79 11.03 -0.48
CA THR A 90 26.15 10.58 -0.16
C THR A 90 26.17 9.11 0.22
N LEU A 91 25.21 8.66 1.03
CA LEU A 91 25.02 7.25 1.37
C LEU A 91 24.87 6.38 0.11
N VAL A 92 23.97 6.77 -0.79
CA VAL A 92 23.74 6.02 -2.03
C VAL A 92 25.01 5.92 -2.86
N ARG A 93 25.70 7.04 -3.07
CA ARG A 93 26.91 7.08 -3.88
C ARG A 93 28.07 6.25 -3.30
N ASP A 94 28.33 6.37 -2.00
CA ASP A 94 29.56 5.88 -1.39
C ASP A 94 29.44 4.45 -0.84
N TYR A 95 28.20 3.99 -0.54
CA TYR A 95 27.96 2.71 0.09
C TYR A 95 27.03 1.79 -0.71
N VAL A 96 25.92 2.32 -1.24
CA VAL A 96 24.93 1.49 -1.94
C VAL A 96 25.41 1.18 -3.36
N ALA A 97 25.79 2.19 -4.13
CA ALA A 97 26.27 2.03 -5.50
C ALA A 97 27.59 1.26 -5.58
N THR A 98 28.35 1.21 -4.48
CA THR A 98 29.59 0.43 -4.39
C THR A 98 29.39 -1.01 -3.89
N GLY A 99 28.12 -1.44 -3.71
CA GLY A 99 27.77 -2.80 -3.28
C GLY A 99 28.09 -3.12 -1.81
N LYS A 100 28.48 -2.13 -0.99
CA LYS A 100 28.83 -2.33 0.41
C LYS A 100 27.59 -2.51 1.30
N VAL A 101 26.51 -1.78 1.00
CA VAL A 101 25.31 -1.69 1.83
C VAL A 101 24.08 -1.91 0.96
N ARG A 102 23.14 -2.68 1.48
CA ARG A 102 21.79 -2.82 0.96
C ARG A 102 20.82 -2.07 1.84
N VAL A 103 19.93 -1.27 1.24
CA VAL A 103 19.00 -0.40 1.97
C VAL A 103 17.58 -0.91 1.82
N ALA A 104 16.84 -0.93 2.93
CA ALA A 104 15.39 -1.13 2.95
C ALA A 104 14.71 0.06 3.61
N TYR A 105 13.63 0.55 3.01
CA TYR A 105 12.79 1.58 3.60
C TYR A 105 11.59 0.92 4.31
N VAL A 106 11.31 1.36 5.53
CA VAL A 106 10.19 0.90 6.36
C VAL A 106 9.32 2.11 6.72
N ASN A 107 8.03 2.01 6.42
CA ASN A 107 7.10 3.10 6.61
C ASN A 107 6.65 3.19 8.07
N LEU A 108 6.75 4.38 8.66
CA LEU A 108 6.15 4.71 9.95
C LEU A 108 5.43 6.07 9.85
N PRO A 109 4.27 6.14 9.16
CA PRO A 109 3.48 7.36 9.11
C PRO A 109 2.95 7.69 10.50
N LEU A 110 3.43 8.80 11.08
CA LEU A 110 3.05 9.22 12.42
C LEU A 110 1.64 9.83 12.41
N SER A 111 0.84 9.54 13.41
CA SER A 111 -0.57 9.99 13.48
C SER A 111 -0.75 11.51 13.53
N MET A 112 0.28 12.26 13.91
CA MET A 112 0.30 13.72 13.90
C MET A 112 0.50 14.33 12.50
N HIS A 113 0.90 13.52 11.53
CA HIS A 113 1.21 13.92 10.16
C HIS A 113 0.07 13.49 9.23
N ALA A 114 -0.86 14.40 8.95
CA ALA A 114 -2.10 14.09 8.22
C ALA A 114 -1.86 13.51 6.81
N ASN A 115 -0.78 13.92 6.14
CA ASN A 115 -0.44 13.52 4.77
C ASN A 115 0.63 12.40 4.71
N ALA A 116 1.11 11.89 5.85
CA ALA A 116 2.15 10.87 5.89
C ALA A 116 1.68 9.53 5.29
N LEU A 117 0.47 9.08 5.64
CA LEU A 117 -0.09 7.84 5.09
C LEU A 117 -0.39 7.95 3.60
N PRO A 118 -1.04 9.00 3.07
CA PRO A 118 -1.17 9.21 1.63
C PRO A 118 0.17 9.25 0.88
N ALA A 119 1.21 9.89 1.44
CA ALA A 119 2.54 9.91 0.84
C ALA A 119 3.20 8.53 0.81
N ALA A 120 3.05 7.75 1.89
CA ALA A 120 3.53 6.37 1.94
C ALA A 120 2.81 5.47 0.92
N GLU A 121 1.48 5.60 0.76
CA GLU A 121 0.73 4.88 -0.28
C GLU A 121 1.20 5.26 -1.69
N ALA A 122 1.42 6.54 -1.96
CA ALA A 122 1.95 7.02 -3.23
C ALA A 122 3.34 6.43 -3.53
N ALA A 123 4.25 6.39 -2.55
CA ALA A 123 5.57 5.80 -2.69
C ALA A 123 5.50 4.29 -2.93
N MET A 124 4.66 3.56 -2.16
CA MET A 124 4.53 2.11 -2.28
C MET A 124 3.80 1.67 -3.56
N CYS A 125 2.83 2.45 -4.05
CA CYS A 125 2.21 2.20 -5.36
C CYS A 125 3.20 2.45 -6.51
N SER A 126 4.09 3.43 -6.37
CA SER A 126 5.21 3.64 -7.29
C SER A 126 6.25 2.51 -7.20
N ALA A 127 6.46 1.95 -6.01
CA ALA A 127 7.34 0.81 -5.78
C ALA A 127 6.90 -0.44 -6.55
N ALA A 128 5.60 -0.68 -6.68
CA ALA A 128 5.04 -1.79 -7.47
C ALA A 128 5.43 -1.73 -8.95
N GLN A 129 5.88 -0.56 -9.41
CA GLN A 129 6.39 -0.30 -10.76
C GLN A 129 7.92 -0.04 -10.79
N GLY A 130 8.63 -0.34 -9.70
CA GLY A 130 10.09 -0.17 -9.60
C GLY A 130 10.53 1.31 -9.52
N ARG A 131 9.64 2.20 -9.08
CA ARG A 131 9.90 3.65 -8.99
C ARG A 131 9.87 4.20 -7.56
N PHE A 132 10.04 3.34 -6.56
CA PHE A 132 10.02 3.75 -5.16
C PHE A 132 11.00 4.88 -4.87
N TRP A 133 12.29 4.70 -5.20
CA TRP A 133 13.34 5.63 -4.83
C TRP A 133 13.25 6.97 -5.54
N GLN A 134 12.76 6.97 -6.79
CA GLN A 134 12.48 8.19 -7.53
C GLN A 134 11.31 8.97 -6.90
N MET A 135 10.26 8.25 -6.48
CA MET A 135 9.13 8.86 -5.80
C MET A 135 9.50 9.31 -4.39
N HIS A 136 10.30 8.54 -3.66
CA HIS A 136 10.87 8.90 -2.37
C HIS A 136 11.60 10.25 -2.42
N ASP A 137 12.50 10.40 -3.39
CA ASP A 137 13.23 11.66 -3.56
C ASP A 137 12.31 12.81 -3.98
N ALA A 138 11.31 12.56 -4.83
CA ALA A 138 10.34 13.57 -5.24
C ALA A 138 9.48 14.05 -4.07
N LEU A 139 9.01 13.14 -3.20
CA LEU A 139 8.23 13.45 -2.02
C LEU A 139 9.02 14.32 -1.04
N PHE A 140 10.26 13.95 -0.70
CA PHE A 140 11.07 14.76 0.23
C PHE A 140 11.44 16.14 -0.35
N ARG A 141 11.83 16.20 -1.63
CA ARG A 141 12.14 17.50 -2.27
C ARG A 141 10.99 18.47 -2.34
N THR A 142 9.76 17.99 -2.29
CA THR A 142 8.55 18.81 -2.37
C THR A 142 7.74 18.83 -1.08
N GLN A 143 8.31 18.34 0.02
CA GLN A 143 7.60 18.16 1.29
C GLN A 143 6.98 19.49 1.77
N ASP A 144 7.70 20.60 1.69
CA ASP A 144 7.23 21.95 2.07
C ASP A 144 6.01 22.42 1.26
N VAL A 145 5.81 21.88 0.06
CA VAL A 145 4.64 22.19 -0.77
C VAL A 145 3.41 21.43 -0.27
N TRP A 146 3.55 20.14 -0.03
CA TRP A 146 2.39 19.27 0.23
C TRP A 146 2.11 18.97 1.71
N GLU A 147 3.07 19.22 2.61
CA GLU A 147 2.91 18.85 4.03
C GLU A 147 1.67 19.48 4.70
N ARG A 148 1.23 20.67 4.23
CA ARG A 148 0.09 21.42 4.77
C ARG A 148 -1.11 21.47 3.83
N MET A 149 -1.07 20.75 2.70
CA MET A 149 -2.21 20.70 1.79
C MET A 149 -3.36 19.90 2.46
N PRO A 150 -4.60 20.35 2.33
CA PRO A 150 -5.76 19.58 2.79
C PRO A 150 -5.90 18.24 2.07
N ASP A 151 -5.54 18.20 0.79
CA ASP A 151 -5.52 17.01 -0.07
C ASP A 151 -4.38 17.12 -1.09
N PRO A 152 -3.27 16.38 -0.91
CA PRO A 152 -2.14 16.38 -1.82
C PRO A 152 -2.26 15.40 -3.00
N LYS A 153 -3.40 14.70 -3.17
CA LYS A 153 -3.55 13.61 -4.14
C LYS A 153 -3.13 14.01 -5.56
N GLN A 154 -3.61 15.15 -6.06
CA GLN A 154 -3.28 15.60 -7.42
C GLN A 154 -1.78 15.87 -7.59
N LEU A 155 -1.13 16.40 -6.56
CA LEU A 155 0.31 16.61 -6.58
C LEU A 155 1.05 15.27 -6.60
N PHE A 156 0.64 14.31 -5.79
CA PHE A 156 1.26 12.97 -5.78
C PHE A 156 1.07 12.23 -7.10
N ASP A 157 -0.10 12.36 -7.75
CA ASP A 157 -0.35 11.83 -9.10
C ASP A 157 0.61 12.48 -10.13
N SER A 158 0.83 13.78 -10.03
CA SER A 158 1.77 14.52 -10.87
C SER A 158 3.23 14.10 -10.63
N LEU A 159 3.63 13.96 -9.37
CA LEU A 159 4.97 13.48 -9.01
C LEU A 159 5.21 12.07 -9.54
N ALA A 160 4.24 11.15 -9.37
CA ALA A 160 4.32 9.80 -9.90
C ALA A 160 4.54 9.79 -11.43
N GLY A 161 3.78 10.59 -12.18
CA GLY A 161 3.99 10.77 -13.61
C GLY A 161 5.38 11.29 -13.95
N SER A 162 5.87 12.29 -13.20
CA SER A 162 7.19 12.91 -13.42
C SER A 162 8.36 11.96 -13.22
N VAL A 163 8.19 10.92 -12.40
CA VAL A 163 9.20 9.89 -12.15
C VAL A 163 9.02 8.63 -12.99
N GLY A 164 8.13 8.67 -13.98
CA GLY A 164 7.93 7.61 -14.96
C GLY A 164 7.07 6.44 -14.47
N VAL A 165 6.11 6.72 -13.58
CA VAL A 165 5.08 5.77 -13.15
C VAL A 165 3.91 5.80 -14.13
N ASP A 166 3.42 4.62 -14.55
CA ASP A 166 2.19 4.51 -15.34
C ASP A 166 0.99 4.90 -14.48
N ALA A 167 0.25 5.89 -14.96
CA ALA A 167 -0.85 6.51 -14.24
C ALA A 167 -2.04 5.57 -13.97
N VAL A 168 -2.32 4.61 -14.87
CA VAL A 168 -3.49 3.74 -14.73
C VAL A 168 -3.32 2.77 -13.57
N PRO A 169 -2.28 1.92 -13.52
CA PRO A 169 -2.07 1.01 -12.40
C PRO A 169 -1.74 1.75 -11.09
N TYR A 170 -1.08 2.91 -11.16
CA TYR A 170 -0.80 3.73 -9.98
C TYR A 170 -2.10 4.22 -9.32
N ARG A 171 -2.98 4.88 -10.08
CA ARG A 171 -4.26 5.36 -9.55
C ARG A 171 -5.12 4.24 -9.00
N SER A 172 -5.22 3.11 -9.71
CA SER A 172 -5.93 1.93 -9.22
C SER A 172 -5.38 1.44 -7.87
N CYS A 173 -4.05 1.43 -7.71
CA CYS A 173 -3.38 1.04 -6.47
C CYS A 173 -3.69 2.01 -5.32
N VAL A 174 -3.60 3.32 -5.56
CA VAL A 174 -3.84 4.35 -4.53
C VAL A 174 -5.33 4.40 -4.14
N GLU A 175 -6.24 4.39 -5.11
CA GLU A 175 -7.69 4.46 -4.86
C GLU A 175 -8.24 3.23 -4.15
N SER A 176 -7.66 2.06 -4.39
CA SER A 176 -8.01 0.83 -3.67
C SER A 176 -7.27 0.66 -2.35
N HIS A 177 -6.37 1.57 -2.00
CA HIS A 177 -5.49 1.47 -0.84
C HIS A 177 -4.71 0.13 -0.78
N ALA A 178 -4.32 -0.40 -1.94
CA ALA A 178 -3.77 -1.75 -2.07
C ALA A 178 -2.51 -1.99 -1.21
N THR A 179 -1.69 -0.95 -0.98
CA THR A 179 -0.46 -1.05 -0.19
C THR A 179 -0.62 -0.71 1.29
N ARG A 180 -1.77 -0.20 1.72
CA ARG A 180 -2.04 0.16 3.12
C ARG A 180 -1.78 -0.97 4.12
N PRO A 181 -2.21 -2.22 3.89
CA PRO A 181 -1.93 -3.31 4.82
C PRO A 181 -0.44 -3.55 5.06
N MET A 182 0.42 -3.29 4.04
CA MET A 182 1.88 -3.40 4.17
C MET A 182 2.45 -2.26 5.01
N ILE A 183 1.99 -1.02 4.79
CA ILE A 183 2.40 0.16 5.57
C ILE A 183 2.03 -0.01 7.05
N GLU A 184 0.81 -0.48 7.33
CA GLU A 184 0.37 -0.78 8.68
C GLU A 184 1.15 -1.94 9.32
N ALA A 185 1.53 -2.96 8.55
CA ALA A 185 2.37 -4.04 9.03
C ALA A 185 3.79 -3.55 9.37
N ASP A 186 4.33 -2.61 8.58
CA ASP A 186 5.59 -1.94 8.90
C ASP A 186 5.50 -1.19 10.22
N ALA A 187 4.49 -0.34 10.39
CA ALA A 187 4.27 0.43 11.60
C ALA A 187 4.17 -0.48 12.84
N ARG A 188 3.43 -1.59 12.75
CA ARG A 188 3.35 -2.57 13.86
C ARG A 188 4.71 -3.19 14.17
N ARG A 189 5.46 -3.66 13.17
CA ARG A 189 6.78 -4.30 13.38
C ARG A 189 7.77 -3.36 14.07
N VAL A 190 7.78 -2.08 13.69
CA VAL A 190 8.71 -1.13 14.28
C VAL A 190 8.25 -0.64 15.65
N ASP A 191 6.94 -0.62 15.91
CA ASP A 191 6.38 -0.40 17.23
C ASP A 191 6.76 -1.54 18.20
N ASP A 192 6.64 -2.79 17.76
CA ASP A 192 7.09 -3.98 18.51
C ASP A 192 8.60 -3.95 18.79
N ALA A 193 9.38 -3.37 17.88
CA ALA A 193 10.83 -3.15 18.04
C ALA A 193 11.16 -1.91 18.92
N GLY A 194 10.16 -1.27 19.52
CA GLY A 194 10.32 -0.12 20.40
C GLY A 194 10.72 1.17 19.68
N VAL A 195 10.45 1.29 18.37
CA VAL A 195 10.66 2.55 17.63
C VAL A 195 9.48 3.48 17.87
N ARG A 196 9.77 4.72 18.29
CA ARG A 196 8.75 5.73 18.64
C ARG A 196 8.96 7.05 17.89
N ALA A 197 10.02 7.17 17.09
CA ALA A 197 10.38 8.40 16.41
C ALA A 197 10.94 8.11 15.02
N THR A 198 10.86 9.10 14.14
CA THR A 198 11.44 9.09 12.80
C THR A 198 12.36 10.28 12.59
N PRO A 199 13.44 10.12 11.83
CA PRO A 199 13.92 8.85 11.29
C PRO A 199 14.60 7.98 12.37
N THR A 200 14.51 6.65 12.22
CA THR A 200 15.29 5.68 13.00
C THR A 200 16.00 4.73 12.02
N PHE A 201 17.23 4.40 12.31
CA PHE A 201 18.09 3.57 11.46
C PHE A 201 18.58 2.35 12.20
N PHE A 202 18.57 1.20 11.52
CA PHE A 202 19.23 0.00 12.00
C PHE A 202 20.39 -0.33 11.03
N ILE A 203 21.59 -0.44 11.56
CA ILE A 203 22.84 -0.69 10.83
C ILE A 203 23.56 -1.85 11.51
N GLY A 204 23.37 -3.10 11.03
CA GLY A 204 23.78 -4.27 11.80
C GLY A 204 23.11 -4.26 13.17
N ASP A 205 23.90 -4.30 14.25
CA ASP A 205 23.41 -4.26 15.63
C ASP A 205 23.20 -2.84 16.17
N ALA A 206 23.61 -1.82 15.42
CA ALA A 206 23.49 -0.43 15.85
C ALA A 206 22.12 0.15 15.51
N ARG A 207 21.58 0.96 16.45
CA ARG A 207 20.39 1.78 16.26
C ARG A 207 20.78 3.25 16.40
N LEU A 208 20.39 4.06 15.41
CA LEU A 208 20.53 5.52 15.43
C LEU A 208 19.15 6.15 15.34
N GLU A 209 18.96 7.31 15.96
CA GLU A 209 17.67 8.02 15.97
C GLU A 209 17.84 9.50 15.64
N GLY A 210 16.86 10.06 14.93
CA GLY A 210 16.84 11.46 14.52
C GLY A 210 17.69 11.74 13.28
N ALA A 211 17.77 13.01 12.89
CA ALA A 211 18.56 13.46 11.73
C ALA A 211 20.07 13.44 12.03
N VAL A 212 20.62 12.23 12.17
CA VAL A 212 22.05 12.02 12.48
C VAL A 212 22.94 12.63 11.41
N PRO A 213 23.91 13.49 11.76
CA PRO A 213 24.79 14.12 10.79
C PRO A 213 25.65 13.13 10.01
N LEU A 214 25.99 13.49 8.76
CA LEU A 214 26.77 12.62 7.85
C LEU A 214 28.06 12.05 8.44
N PRO A 215 28.93 12.79 9.18
CA PRO A 215 30.14 12.21 9.75
C PRO A 215 29.87 11.08 10.76
N GLU A 216 28.86 11.25 11.61
CA GLU A 216 28.47 10.26 12.60
C GLU A 216 27.83 9.04 11.93
N PHE A 217 26.96 9.28 10.94
CA PHE A 217 26.31 8.22 10.15
C PHE A 217 27.34 7.36 9.40
N ARG A 218 28.34 8.01 8.77
CA ARG A 218 29.49 7.32 8.14
C ARG A 218 30.26 6.45 9.13
N ALA A 219 30.59 7.01 10.29
CA ALA A 219 31.32 6.26 11.31
C ALA A 219 30.58 5.01 11.77
N ALA A 220 29.23 5.07 11.86
CA ALA A 220 28.40 3.91 12.19
C ALA A 220 28.43 2.84 11.08
N LEU A 221 28.29 3.26 9.82
CA LEU A 221 28.37 2.35 8.67
C LEU A 221 29.73 1.68 8.56
N ASP A 222 30.82 2.43 8.72
CA ASP A 222 32.18 1.91 8.60
C ASP A 222 32.50 0.91 9.72
N ARG A 223 32.05 1.16 10.95
CA ARG A 223 32.14 0.18 12.05
C ARG A 223 31.36 -1.10 11.76
N ALA A 224 30.12 -0.98 11.29
CA ALA A 224 29.29 -2.14 10.98
C ALA A 224 29.87 -2.96 9.81
N LEU A 225 30.42 -2.29 8.78
CA LEU A 225 31.10 -2.96 7.67
C LEU A 225 32.36 -3.69 8.12
N ALA A 226 33.12 -3.14 9.06
CA ALA A 226 34.31 -3.81 9.62
C ALA A 226 33.92 -5.07 10.42
N ALA A 227 32.76 -5.06 11.09
CA ALA A 227 32.24 -6.22 11.84
C ALA A 227 31.63 -7.31 10.94
N ALA A 228 31.11 -6.94 9.77
CA ALA A 228 30.48 -7.87 8.83
C ALA A 228 31.43 -8.62 7.89
N ARG A 229 32.73 -8.46 8.04
CA ARG A 229 33.82 -9.09 7.22
C ARG A 229 34.01 -10.55 7.52
#